data_7c71444e25d1ad0c7c2ea1ddfd012fab
#
_entry.id   7c71444e25d1ad0c7c2ea1ddfd012fab
#
_cell.length_a   1.000
_cell.length_b   1.000
_cell.length_c   1.000
_cell.angle_alpha   90.00
_cell.angle_beta   90.00
_cell.angle_gamma   90.00
#
_symmetry.space_group_name_H-M   'P 1'
#
loop_
_entity.id
_entity.type
_entity.pdbx_description
1 polymer ?
#
loop_
_entity_poly.entity_id
_entity_poly.type
_entity_poly.pdbx_seq_one_letter_code
_entity_poly.pdbx_strand_id
1 'polypeptide(L)'
;TASGVFKLGEVTNLIKESKWPTAGPQGFQVANSCRFNDGSSDSLTRSLGASETSTQKGTFSYWIKRSTLSTNQITISNEVANDNERGYIQFNTSDNFRMVDENGIVLATNAVYRDTSAWYHFVIALDSTLGTTTDRVKLYVNGVRETSFQSSSYFNNGFPNQNINFDILTGGQTNKNHIGKIHSSGSDLDAYLAEFVYIDGTQNAVTDFGEFNSQTGIWVPKVVTGLTFGNNGFYLPFTNSGALGEDFSGEDNDFSVNNLTSLDQSTDTCSTN
;
A
#
# COMPACT_ATOMS: atom_id res chain seq x y z
N THR A 1 0.65 34.59 11.89
CA THR A 1 1.82 33.86 11.35
C THR A 1 3.03 34.25 12.16
N ALA A 2 3.40 33.46 13.16
CA ALA A 2 4.64 33.61 13.88
C ALA A 2 5.72 32.83 13.11
N SER A 3 6.43 33.51 12.21
CA SER A 3 7.71 33.02 11.76
C SER A 3 8.74 33.69 12.66
N GLY A 4 9.38 32.96 13.57
CA GLY A 4 10.36 33.59 14.43
C GLY A 4 11.08 32.61 15.33
N VAL A 5 12.30 32.95 15.65
CA VAL A 5 13.09 32.32 16.70
C VAL A 5 12.47 32.72 18.04
N PHE A 6 11.84 31.77 18.74
CA PHE A 6 11.29 31.99 20.08
C PHE A 6 12.42 31.97 21.13
N LYS A 7 12.36 32.86 22.10
CA LYS A 7 13.24 32.78 23.26
C LYS A 7 12.75 31.69 24.21
N LEU A 8 13.65 31.02 24.92
CA LEU A 8 13.33 29.91 25.79
C LEU A 8 12.21 30.26 26.82
N GLY A 9 12.18 31.47 27.35
CA GLY A 9 11.13 31.94 28.26
C GLY A 9 9.75 32.04 27.59
N GLU A 10 9.71 32.45 26.31
CA GLU A 10 8.47 32.52 25.54
C GLU A 10 7.92 31.13 25.25
N VAL A 11 8.79 30.17 24.87
CA VAL A 11 8.46 28.78 24.69
C VAL A 11 7.86 28.19 25.97
N THR A 12 8.52 28.45 27.13
CA THR A 12 8.04 27.92 28.43
C THR A 12 6.68 28.49 28.80
N ASN A 13 6.41 29.75 28.52
CA ASN A 13 5.12 30.39 28.80
C ASN A 13 4.03 29.84 27.86
N LEU A 14 4.31 29.67 26.55
CA LEU A 14 3.38 29.12 25.60
C LEU A 14 3.02 27.65 25.92
N ILE A 15 3.98 26.85 26.42
CA ILE A 15 3.73 25.49 26.90
C ILE A 15 2.79 25.51 28.11
N LYS A 16 3.05 26.38 29.11
CA LYS A 16 2.20 26.52 30.29
C LYS A 16 0.79 26.97 29.98
N GLU A 17 0.63 27.79 28.95
CA GLU A 17 -0.67 28.29 28.49
C GLU A 17 -1.34 27.35 27.47
N SER A 18 -0.78 26.17 27.19
CA SER A 18 -1.22 25.24 26.14
C SER A 18 -1.33 25.90 24.76
N LYS A 19 -0.56 26.96 24.52
CA LYS A 19 -0.50 27.71 23.25
C LYS A 19 0.74 27.40 22.42
N TRP A 20 1.70 26.65 22.99
CA TRP A 20 2.80 26.12 22.22
C TRP A 20 2.23 25.09 21.25
N PRO A 21 2.61 25.11 19.98
CA PRO A 21 2.22 24.05 19.07
C PRO A 21 2.79 22.72 19.59
N THR A 22 2.08 22.12 20.53
CA THR A 22 2.20 20.68 20.76
C THR A 22 1.75 20.02 19.49
N ALA A 23 2.64 19.30 18.85
CA ALA A 23 2.44 18.59 17.57
C ALA A 23 1.20 19.09 16.81
N GLY A 24 1.35 19.57 15.59
CA GLY A 24 0.25 20.14 14.78
C GLY A 24 -1.05 19.39 14.92
N PRO A 25 -2.18 19.84 14.40
CA PRO A 25 -3.46 19.19 14.64
C PRO A 25 -3.23 17.70 14.46
N GLN A 26 -3.50 16.96 15.54
CA GLN A 26 -3.30 15.51 15.58
C GLN A 26 -4.28 14.95 14.56
N GLY A 27 -3.85 14.82 13.30
CA GLY A 27 -4.54 14.00 12.33
C GLY A 27 -4.65 12.56 12.85
N PHE A 28 -5.27 11.70 12.10
CA PHE A 28 -5.31 10.28 12.40
C PHE A 28 -3.89 9.75 12.67
N GLN A 29 -3.71 9.08 13.81
CA GLN A 29 -2.45 8.49 14.20
C GLN A 29 -2.51 6.98 13.94
N VAL A 30 -1.68 6.50 13.04
CA VAL A 30 -1.48 5.06 12.82
C VAL A 30 -0.77 4.48 14.03
N ALA A 31 -1.41 3.52 14.69
CA ALA A 31 -0.92 2.96 15.94
C ALA A 31 0.23 1.97 15.71
N ASN A 32 0.14 1.16 14.67
CA ASN A 32 1.06 0.05 14.45
C ASN A 32 1.41 -0.11 12.96
N SER A 33 2.55 -0.74 12.74
CA SER A 33 2.97 -1.32 11.48
C SER A 33 3.36 -2.79 11.69
N CYS A 34 3.51 -3.54 10.61
CA CYS A 34 4.05 -4.89 10.60
C CYS A 34 5.40 -4.92 9.89
N ARG A 35 6.44 -5.48 10.55
CA ARG A 35 7.77 -5.68 9.99
C ARG A 35 7.80 -7.02 9.25
N PHE A 36 8.14 -6.98 7.98
CA PHE A 36 8.44 -8.15 7.15
C PHE A 36 9.95 -8.27 7.01
N ASN A 37 10.49 -9.48 7.16
CA ASN A 37 11.91 -9.77 7.06
C ASN A 37 12.13 -10.88 6.01
N ASP A 38 12.84 -10.55 4.94
CA ASP A 38 13.17 -11.50 3.87
C ASP A 38 14.02 -12.68 4.35
N GLY A 39 14.87 -12.47 5.35
CA GLY A 39 15.71 -13.50 5.95
C GLY A 39 14.93 -14.61 6.67
N SER A 40 13.70 -14.34 7.13
CA SER A 40 12.77 -15.31 7.70
C SER A 40 11.63 -15.70 6.74
N SER A 41 11.57 -15.10 5.56
CA SER A 41 10.48 -15.30 4.59
C SER A 41 9.10 -14.99 5.19
N ASP A 42 9.03 -13.88 5.91
CA ASP A 42 7.81 -13.40 6.55
C ASP A 42 6.74 -13.07 5.52
N SER A 43 5.53 -13.57 5.73
CA SER A 43 4.43 -13.31 4.80
C SER A 43 3.06 -13.53 5.42
N LEU A 44 2.06 -12.94 4.77
CA LEU A 44 0.65 -13.21 5.00
C LEU A 44 0.07 -13.92 3.78
N THR A 45 -0.76 -14.93 4.01
CA THR A 45 -1.38 -15.70 2.91
C THR A 45 -2.86 -15.90 3.20
N ARG A 46 -3.69 -15.70 2.18
CA ARG A 46 -5.12 -15.95 2.23
C ARG A 46 -5.58 -16.72 1.00
N SER A 47 -6.42 -17.75 1.20
CA SER A 47 -7.19 -18.34 0.10
C SER A 47 -8.42 -17.47 -0.17
N LEU A 48 -8.69 -17.17 -1.43
CA LEU A 48 -9.85 -16.40 -1.82
C LEU A 48 -11.12 -17.28 -1.70
N GLY A 49 -12.05 -16.88 -0.83
CA GLY A 49 -13.26 -17.64 -0.54
C GLY A 49 -14.41 -17.37 -1.50
N ALA A 50 -14.35 -16.28 -2.22
CA ALA A 50 -15.40 -15.81 -3.11
C ALA A 50 -14.83 -15.36 -4.46
N SER A 51 -15.71 -15.28 -5.46
CA SER A 51 -15.38 -14.59 -6.70
C SER A 51 -15.19 -13.10 -6.43
N GLU A 52 -14.28 -12.48 -7.15
CA GLU A 52 -14.07 -11.04 -7.13
C GLU A 52 -15.34 -10.26 -7.46
N THR A 53 -15.48 -9.07 -6.89
CA THR A 53 -16.52 -8.11 -7.28
C THR A 53 -16.25 -7.60 -8.69
N SER A 54 -14.97 -7.41 -9.04
CA SER A 54 -14.55 -7.04 -10.39
C SER A 54 -13.09 -7.42 -10.67
N THR A 55 -12.84 -8.04 -11.82
CA THR A 55 -11.48 -8.22 -12.36
C THR A 55 -10.91 -6.97 -13.03
N GLN A 56 -11.74 -5.96 -13.24
CA GLN A 56 -11.42 -4.75 -14.02
C GLN A 56 -11.24 -3.51 -13.17
N LYS A 57 -11.73 -3.55 -11.90
CA LYS A 57 -11.74 -2.41 -10.98
C LYS A 57 -11.26 -2.83 -9.61
N GLY A 58 -10.42 -2.00 -9.01
CA GLY A 58 -9.97 -2.19 -7.64
C GLY A 58 -9.02 -1.09 -7.20
N THR A 59 -8.74 -1.04 -5.91
CA THR A 59 -7.80 -0.07 -5.35
C THR A 59 -6.96 -0.72 -4.27
N PHE A 60 -5.64 -0.60 -4.39
CA PHE A 60 -4.70 -0.91 -3.32
C PHE A 60 -4.21 0.39 -2.71
N SER A 61 -4.13 0.44 -1.38
CA SER A 61 -3.56 1.55 -0.63
C SER A 61 -2.75 1.00 0.54
N TYR A 62 -1.51 1.42 0.68
CA TYR A 62 -0.68 1.03 1.82
C TYR A 62 0.47 2.01 2.04
N TRP A 63 0.89 2.10 3.29
CA TRP A 63 2.12 2.76 3.68
C TRP A 63 3.25 1.74 3.78
N ILE A 64 4.42 2.10 3.28
CA ILE A 64 5.60 1.24 3.28
C ILE A 64 6.85 2.03 3.62
N LYS A 65 7.69 1.44 4.49
CA LYS A 65 9.05 1.89 4.76
C LYS A 65 10.00 0.74 4.44
N ARG A 66 10.79 0.92 3.38
CA ARG A 66 11.68 -0.12 2.88
C ARG A 66 12.91 -0.27 3.77
N SER A 67 13.37 -1.50 3.99
CA SER A 67 14.59 -1.79 4.74
C SER A 67 15.77 -2.16 3.84
N THR A 68 15.49 -2.90 2.75
CA THR A 68 16.51 -3.34 1.78
C THR A 68 16.24 -2.74 0.40
N LEU A 69 17.31 -2.44 -0.33
CA LEU A 69 17.27 -1.84 -1.68
C LEU A 69 17.94 -2.77 -2.69
N SER A 70 17.72 -2.45 -3.97
CA SER A 70 18.38 -3.10 -5.12
C SER A 70 18.09 -4.60 -5.25
N THR A 71 16.97 -5.06 -4.68
CA THR A 71 16.46 -6.42 -4.81
C THR A 71 14.98 -6.38 -5.26
N ASN A 72 14.50 -7.47 -5.86
CA ASN A 72 13.08 -7.61 -6.11
C ASN A 72 12.35 -7.85 -4.78
N GLN A 73 11.35 -7.06 -4.49
CA GLN A 73 10.56 -7.15 -3.25
C GLN A 73 9.07 -7.05 -3.59
N ILE A 74 8.34 -8.11 -3.34
CA ILE A 74 6.90 -8.20 -3.60
C ILE A 74 6.12 -7.65 -2.41
N THR A 75 5.29 -6.64 -2.64
CA THR A 75 4.36 -6.14 -1.61
C THR A 75 3.12 -7.01 -1.51
N ILE A 76 2.50 -7.30 -2.65
CA ILE A 76 1.35 -8.19 -2.76
C ILE A 76 1.39 -8.94 -4.08
N SER A 77 0.96 -10.19 -4.07
CA SER A 77 0.76 -11.00 -5.26
C SER A 77 -0.56 -11.77 -5.21
N ASN A 78 -1.06 -12.10 -6.38
CA ASN A 78 -2.16 -13.03 -6.57
C ASN A 78 -1.67 -14.28 -7.28
N GLU A 79 -1.89 -15.45 -6.67
CA GLU A 79 -1.56 -16.76 -7.22
C GLU A 79 -2.82 -17.40 -7.76
N VAL A 80 -2.80 -17.88 -9.01
CA VAL A 80 -3.81 -18.77 -9.58
C VAL A 80 -3.31 -20.21 -9.60
N ALA A 81 -4.24 -21.18 -9.60
CA ALA A 81 -4.00 -22.60 -9.31
C ALA A 81 -2.93 -23.32 -10.13
N ASN A 82 -2.38 -22.72 -11.18
CA ASN A 82 -1.41 -23.34 -12.09
C ASN A 82 -0.08 -22.58 -12.21
N ASP A 83 0.28 -21.70 -11.29
CA ASP A 83 1.56 -20.98 -11.23
C ASP A 83 1.90 -20.06 -12.42
N ASN A 84 1.08 -20.03 -13.48
CA ASN A 84 1.36 -19.34 -14.73
C ASN A 84 0.66 -17.97 -14.86
N GLU A 85 -0.41 -17.77 -14.12
CA GLU A 85 -1.20 -16.54 -14.16
C GLU A 85 -1.09 -15.85 -12.82
N ARG A 86 -0.30 -14.81 -12.73
CA ARG A 86 -0.10 -14.06 -11.49
C ARG A 86 0.08 -12.58 -11.75
N GLY A 87 -0.67 -11.80 -11.01
CA GLY A 87 -0.44 -10.37 -10.88
C GLY A 87 0.33 -10.08 -9.60
N TYR A 88 1.24 -9.12 -9.62
CA TYR A 88 1.95 -8.69 -8.43
C TYR A 88 2.39 -7.22 -8.49
N ILE A 89 2.58 -6.66 -7.31
CA ILE A 89 3.14 -5.33 -7.09
C ILE A 89 4.48 -5.47 -6.40
N GLN A 90 5.52 -4.80 -6.93
CA GLN A 90 6.88 -4.94 -6.41
C GLN A 90 7.71 -3.66 -6.54
N PHE A 91 8.80 -3.63 -5.77
CA PHE A 91 9.99 -2.85 -6.11
C PHE A 91 10.99 -3.76 -6.80
N ASN A 92 11.57 -3.30 -7.91
CA ASN A 92 12.54 -4.09 -8.66
C ASN A 92 13.99 -3.82 -8.20
N THR A 93 14.94 -4.51 -8.82
CA THR A 93 16.38 -4.36 -8.54
C THR A 93 16.94 -2.95 -8.82
N SER A 94 16.20 -2.09 -9.51
CA SER A 94 16.53 -0.67 -9.73
C SER A 94 15.75 0.26 -8.81
N ASP A 95 15.02 -0.29 -7.83
CA ASP A 95 14.18 0.42 -6.86
C ASP A 95 13.01 1.20 -7.46
N ASN A 96 12.61 0.87 -8.69
CA ASN A 96 11.39 1.39 -9.28
C ASN A 96 10.19 0.59 -8.76
N PHE A 97 9.04 1.27 -8.63
CA PHE A 97 7.76 0.61 -8.40
C PHE A 97 7.25 -0.03 -9.69
N ARG A 98 6.72 -1.25 -9.60
CA ARG A 98 6.12 -1.98 -10.72
C ARG A 98 4.82 -2.67 -10.29
N MET A 99 3.87 -2.70 -11.24
CA MET A 99 2.75 -3.62 -11.27
C MET A 99 2.92 -4.53 -12.49
N VAL A 100 2.77 -5.81 -12.30
CA VAL A 100 3.04 -6.84 -13.32
C VAL A 100 1.85 -7.79 -13.36
N ASP A 101 1.47 -8.19 -14.58
CA ASP A 101 0.54 -9.26 -14.91
C ASP A 101 1.29 -10.40 -15.61
N GLU A 102 0.62 -11.55 -15.87
CA GLU A 102 1.23 -12.69 -16.57
C GLU A 102 1.85 -12.31 -17.93
N ASN A 103 1.25 -11.36 -18.60
CA ASN A 103 1.68 -10.90 -19.93
C ASN A 103 2.78 -9.80 -19.86
N GLY A 104 3.22 -9.43 -18.66
CA GLY A 104 4.33 -8.49 -18.47
C GLY A 104 4.00 -7.28 -17.61
N ILE A 105 4.80 -6.24 -17.76
CA ILE A 105 4.72 -5.04 -16.92
C ILE A 105 3.50 -4.20 -17.32
N VAL A 106 2.53 -4.07 -16.40
CA VAL A 106 1.39 -3.16 -16.56
C VAL A 106 1.85 -1.72 -16.42
N LEU A 107 2.71 -1.47 -15.41
CA LEU A 107 3.17 -0.14 -15.02
C LEU A 107 4.54 -0.25 -14.38
N ALA A 108 5.46 0.64 -14.75
CA ALA A 108 6.75 0.82 -14.05
C ALA A 108 7.08 2.30 -13.99
N THR A 109 7.43 2.80 -12.81
CA THR A 109 7.80 4.21 -12.61
C THR A 109 9.22 4.49 -13.13
N ASN A 110 9.46 5.73 -13.62
CA ASN A 110 10.81 6.24 -13.77
C ASN A 110 11.40 6.66 -12.41
N ALA A 111 10.55 7.08 -11.49
CA ALA A 111 10.96 7.40 -10.13
C ALA A 111 11.52 6.15 -9.42
N VAL A 112 12.45 6.37 -8.50
CA VAL A 112 13.05 5.36 -7.63
C VAL A 112 12.78 5.70 -6.16
N TYR A 113 12.57 4.69 -5.33
CA TYR A 113 12.16 4.86 -3.93
C TYR A 113 13.24 4.25 -3.03
N ARG A 114 14.27 5.05 -2.70
CA ARG A 114 15.52 4.60 -2.05
C ARG A 114 15.74 5.12 -0.64
N ASP A 115 14.87 5.97 -0.13
CA ASP A 115 15.00 6.45 1.24
C ASP A 115 14.42 5.41 2.20
N THR A 116 15.29 4.67 2.88
CA THR A 116 14.91 3.65 3.86
C THR A 116 14.49 4.24 5.21
N SER A 117 14.65 5.54 5.40
CA SER A 117 14.16 6.25 6.60
C SER A 117 12.75 6.81 6.41
N ALA A 118 12.29 6.95 5.16
CA ALA A 118 11.01 7.55 4.83
C ALA A 118 9.89 6.51 4.70
N TRP A 119 8.71 6.89 5.18
CA TRP A 119 7.46 6.23 4.83
C TRP A 119 6.92 6.77 3.51
N TYR A 120 6.56 5.87 2.61
CA TYR A 120 5.88 6.16 1.34
C TYR A 120 4.44 5.66 1.41
N HIS A 121 3.49 6.45 0.96
CA HIS A 121 2.12 6.01 0.73
C HIS A 121 1.90 5.74 -0.74
N PHE A 122 1.57 4.51 -1.09
CA PHE A 122 1.19 4.11 -2.44
C PHE A 122 -0.31 3.90 -2.53
N VAL A 123 -0.96 4.52 -3.53
CA VAL A 123 -2.34 4.20 -3.91
C VAL A 123 -2.37 3.86 -5.38
N ILE A 124 -2.82 2.63 -5.69
CA ILE A 124 -2.95 2.10 -7.04
C ILE A 124 -4.43 1.91 -7.31
N ALA A 125 -5.03 2.79 -8.09
CA ALA A 125 -6.45 2.79 -8.38
C ALA A 125 -6.70 2.37 -9.84
N LEU A 126 -7.41 1.26 -10.03
CA LEU A 126 -7.58 0.52 -11.27
C LEU A 126 -9.02 0.60 -11.77
N ASP A 127 -9.23 0.97 -13.04
CA ASP A 127 -10.50 0.79 -13.77
C ASP A 127 -10.24 0.72 -15.26
N SER A 128 -10.08 -0.49 -15.80
CA SER A 128 -9.82 -0.70 -17.23
C SER A 128 -11.00 -0.35 -18.12
N THR A 129 -12.21 -0.17 -17.58
CA THR A 129 -13.42 0.14 -18.37
C THR A 129 -13.43 1.59 -18.87
N LEU A 130 -12.59 2.45 -18.32
CA LEU A 130 -12.54 3.86 -18.67
C LEU A 130 -12.07 4.10 -20.11
N GLY A 131 -12.70 5.05 -20.80
CA GLY A 131 -12.33 5.44 -22.16
C GLY A 131 -10.97 6.11 -22.23
N THR A 132 -10.64 6.95 -21.23
CA THR A 132 -9.36 7.66 -21.14
C THR A 132 -8.28 6.70 -20.68
N THR A 133 -7.30 6.44 -21.54
CA THR A 133 -6.22 5.48 -21.28
C THR A 133 -5.48 5.75 -19.97
N THR A 134 -5.12 7.02 -19.73
CA THR A 134 -4.36 7.44 -18.55
C THR A 134 -5.15 7.32 -17.24
N ASP A 135 -6.48 7.15 -17.30
CA ASP A 135 -7.31 7.01 -16.11
C ASP A 135 -7.57 5.55 -15.71
N ARG A 136 -7.20 4.59 -16.57
CA ARG A 136 -7.37 3.16 -16.29
C ARG A 136 -6.50 2.65 -15.15
N VAL A 137 -5.32 3.25 -15.01
CA VAL A 137 -4.41 3.00 -13.88
C VAL A 137 -3.94 4.35 -13.36
N LYS A 138 -4.22 4.62 -12.09
CA LYS A 138 -3.75 5.83 -11.39
C LYS A 138 -2.86 5.38 -10.25
N LEU A 139 -1.59 5.76 -10.34
CA LEU A 139 -0.64 5.59 -9.24
C LEU A 139 -0.45 6.92 -8.53
N TYR A 140 -0.56 6.91 -7.22
CA TYR A 140 -0.23 8.05 -6.38
C TYR A 140 0.85 7.66 -5.39
N VAL A 141 1.78 8.59 -5.16
CA VAL A 141 2.81 8.46 -4.12
C VAL A 141 2.73 9.68 -3.23
N ASN A 142 2.50 9.46 -1.94
CA ASN A 142 2.31 10.54 -0.96
C ASN A 142 1.28 11.60 -1.43
N GLY A 143 0.13 11.12 -1.93
CA GLY A 143 -0.97 11.96 -2.41
C GLY A 143 -0.78 12.59 -3.78
N VAL A 144 0.41 12.52 -4.36
CA VAL A 144 0.70 13.11 -5.68
C VAL A 144 0.62 12.03 -6.77
N ARG A 145 -0.12 12.33 -7.84
CA ARG A 145 -0.25 11.41 -8.98
C ARG A 145 1.09 11.27 -9.72
N GLU A 146 1.56 10.03 -9.85
CA GLU A 146 2.70 9.71 -10.70
C GLU A 146 2.26 9.73 -12.18
N THR A 147 3.05 10.35 -13.01
CA THR A 147 2.77 10.50 -14.45
C THR A 147 3.97 10.10 -15.33
N SER A 148 5.11 9.78 -14.71
CA SER A 148 6.34 9.43 -15.41
C SER A 148 6.61 7.94 -15.34
N PHE A 149 6.29 7.22 -16.41
CA PHE A 149 6.41 5.78 -16.49
C PHE A 149 7.43 5.35 -17.54
N GLN A 150 8.04 4.19 -17.29
CA GLN A 150 8.87 3.51 -18.28
C GLN A 150 7.99 3.00 -19.43
N SER A 151 8.52 3.00 -20.65
CA SER A 151 7.85 2.31 -21.75
C SER A 151 7.82 0.81 -21.47
N SER A 152 6.64 0.21 -21.52
CA SER A 152 6.44 -1.21 -21.33
C SER A 152 6.20 -1.90 -22.67
N SER A 153 6.70 -3.13 -22.83
CA SER A 153 6.47 -3.92 -24.04
C SER A 153 5.04 -4.42 -24.20
N TYR A 154 4.28 -4.46 -23.10
CA TYR A 154 2.92 -5.02 -23.09
C TYR A 154 1.84 -3.94 -23.22
N PHE A 155 1.96 -2.84 -22.49
CA PHE A 155 1.02 -1.74 -22.55
C PHE A 155 1.69 -0.47 -23.09
N ASN A 156 1.06 0.21 -24.03
CA ASN A 156 1.56 1.46 -24.59
C ASN A 156 1.80 2.51 -23.50
N ASN A 157 3.07 2.81 -23.22
CA ASN A 157 3.48 3.80 -22.22
C ASN A 157 2.95 3.58 -20.80
N GLY A 158 2.85 2.32 -20.35
CA GLY A 158 2.47 1.99 -18.97
C GLY A 158 0.97 2.02 -18.69
N PHE A 159 0.11 2.03 -19.70
CA PHE A 159 -1.35 2.00 -19.52
C PHE A 159 -1.97 0.83 -20.28
N PRO A 160 -2.89 0.09 -19.64
CA PRO A 160 -3.51 -1.09 -20.23
C PRO A 160 -4.54 -0.73 -21.29
N ASN A 161 -4.85 -1.73 -22.15
CA ASN A 161 -5.98 -1.65 -23.05
C ASN A 161 -7.31 -1.54 -22.28
N GLN A 162 -8.36 -1.02 -22.95
CA GLN A 162 -9.68 -0.94 -22.34
C GLN A 162 -10.30 -2.33 -22.16
N ASN A 163 -11.03 -2.49 -21.03
CA ASN A 163 -11.78 -3.70 -20.67
C ASN A 163 -10.91 -4.95 -20.48
N ILE A 164 -9.63 -4.81 -20.12
CA ILE A 164 -8.82 -5.95 -19.68
C ILE A 164 -9.16 -6.34 -18.26
N ASN A 165 -8.92 -7.59 -17.91
CA ASN A 165 -8.86 -8.04 -16.53
C ASN A 165 -7.43 -7.83 -16.02
N PHE A 166 -7.29 -7.40 -14.77
CA PHE A 166 -5.99 -7.35 -14.09
C PHE A 166 -5.81 -8.63 -13.27
N ASP A 167 -4.71 -9.34 -13.50
CA ASP A 167 -4.46 -10.61 -12.80
C ASP A 167 -4.37 -10.42 -11.28
N ILE A 168 -3.85 -9.27 -10.84
CA ILE A 168 -3.81 -8.94 -9.40
C ILE A 168 -5.20 -8.83 -8.75
N LEU A 169 -6.24 -8.60 -9.53
CA LEU A 169 -7.64 -8.53 -9.07
C LEU A 169 -8.40 -9.83 -9.27
N THR A 170 -7.83 -10.80 -9.99
CA THR A 170 -8.52 -12.05 -10.33
C THR A 170 -8.74 -12.89 -9.08
N GLY A 171 -10.00 -13.22 -8.81
CA GLY A 171 -10.41 -14.09 -7.73
C GLY A 171 -10.69 -15.52 -8.20
N GLY A 172 -11.21 -16.31 -7.29
CA GLY A 172 -11.62 -17.69 -7.53
C GLY A 172 -11.21 -18.60 -6.37
N GLN A 173 -11.96 -19.66 -6.13
CA GLN A 173 -11.82 -20.50 -4.92
C GLN A 173 -10.46 -21.20 -4.76
N THR A 174 -9.65 -21.26 -5.81
CA THR A 174 -8.31 -21.86 -5.79
C THR A 174 -7.19 -20.83 -5.74
N ASN A 175 -7.54 -19.56 -5.86
CA ASN A 175 -6.57 -18.46 -5.87
C ASN A 175 -6.18 -18.04 -4.45
N LYS A 176 -4.99 -17.49 -4.32
CA LYS A 176 -4.47 -16.97 -3.05
C LYS A 176 -3.92 -15.57 -3.23
N ASN A 177 -4.11 -14.74 -2.22
CA ASN A 177 -3.32 -13.52 -2.06
C ASN A 177 -2.16 -13.79 -1.11
N HIS A 178 -1.00 -13.23 -1.45
CA HIS A 178 0.17 -13.20 -0.59
C HIS A 178 0.62 -11.76 -0.39
N ILE A 179 0.88 -11.36 0.85
CA ILE A 179 1.54 -10.10 1.19
C ILE A 179 2.94 -10.45 1.67
N GLY A 180 3.93 -9.75 1.13
CA GLY A 180 5.33 -9.95 1.49
C GLY A 180 6.08 -10.97 0.64
N LYS A 181 5.42 -11.67 -0.27
CA LYS A 181 6.07 -12.64 -1.17
C LYS A 181 5.33 -12.85 -2.48
N ILE A 182 5.96 -13.60 -3.38
CA ILE A 182 5.33 -14.28 -4.50
C ILE A 182 5.20 -15.78 -4.15
N HIS A 183 4.35 -16.52 -4.87
CA HIS A 183 4.20 -17.98 -4.67
C HIS A 183 5.55 -18.73 -4.69
N SER A 184 6.39 -18.47 -5.67
CA SER A 184 7.75 -19.02 -5.74
C SER A 184 8.73 -18.18 -4.91
N SER A 185 9.70 -18.81 -4.27
CA SER A 185 10.71 -18.15 -3.43
C SER A 185 11.57 -17.11 -4.17
N GLY A 186 12.10 -16.12 -3.46
CA GLY A 186 13.22 -15.30 -3.92
C GLY A 186 12.90 -13.84 -4.26
N SER A 187 11.77 -13.32 -3.80
CA SER A 187 11.43 -11.89 -3.91
C SER A 187 10.68 -11.43 -2.66
N ASP A 188 11.09 -11.97 -1.51
CA ASP A 188 10.44 -11.70 -0.23
C ASP A 188 10.63 -10.23 0.16
N LEU A 189 9.67 -9.68 0.87
CA LEU A 189 9.65 -8.30 1.30
C LEU A 189 10.55 -8.09 2.53
N ASP A 190 11.38 -7.05 2.51
CA ASP A 190 12.08 -6.53 3.66
C ASP A 190 11.68 -5.07 3.88
N ALA A 191 10.62 -4.86 4.65
CA ALA A 191 9.99 -3.55 4.86
C ALA A 191 9.03 -3.56 6.05
N TYR A 192 8.61 -2.37 6.45
CA TYR A 192 7.46 -2.15 7.32
C TYR A 192 6.25 -1.81 6.45
N LEU A 193 5.08 -2.39 6.75
CA LEU A 193 3.80 -2.06 6.15
C LEU A 193 2.83 -1.53 7.21
N ALA A 194 2.04 -0.52 6.84
CA ALA A 194 0.97 0.01 7.68
C ALA A 194 -0.26 0.35 6.85
N GLU A 195 -1.45 0.27 7.45
CA GLU A 195 -2.71 0.66 6.82
C GLU A 195 -2.90 0.02 5.43
N PHE A 196 -2.76 -1.30 5.34
CA PHE A 196 -2.86 -1.98 4.06
C PHE A 196 -4.33 -2.26 3.73
N VAL A 197 -4.82 -1.61 2.69
CA VAL A 197 -6.19 -1.68 2.19
C VAL A 197 -6.21 -2.26 0.78
N TYR A 198 -7.15 -3.13 0.51
CA TYR A 198 -7.58 -3.51 -0.84
C TYR A 198 -9.10 -3.33 -0.96
N ILE A 199 -9.53 -2.61 -1.98
CA ILE A 199 -10.93 -2.45 -2.36
C ILE A 199 -11.19 -3.25 -3.63
N ASP A 200 -12.05 -4.25 -3.55
CA ASP A 200 -12.46 -5.09 -4.66
C ASP A 200 -13.69 -4.49 -5.34
N GLY A 201 -13.53 -4.04 -6.58
CA GLY A 201 -14.63 -3.57 -7.42
C GLY A 201 -14.72 -2.06 -7.62
N THR A 202 -13.87 -1.24 -7.00
CA THR A 202 -13.96 0.22 -7.13
C THR A 202 -12.59 0.88 -7.29
N GLN A 203 -12.49 1.84 -8.22
CA GLN A 203 -11.38 2.78 -8.31
C GLN A 203 -11.62 3.96 -7.37
N ASN A 204 -11.08 3.91 -6.15
CA ASN A 204 -11.24 4.93 -5.13
C ASN A 204 -10.33 6.15 -5.37
N ALA A 205 -10.68 7.27 -4.74
CA ALA A 205 -9.85 8.46 -4.72
C ALA A 205 -8.69 8.31 -3.72
N VAL A 206 -7.53 8.91 -4.00
CA VAL A 206 -6.39 8.90 -3.08
C VAL A 206 -6.74 9.56 -1.73
N THR A 207 -7.66 10.52 -1.74
CA THR A 207 -8.14 11.25 -0.55
C THR A 207 -9.04 10.41 0.37
N ASP A 208 -9.38 9.18 -0.02
CA ASP A 208 -10.08 8.24 0.87
C ASP A 208 -9.12 7.63 1.90
N PHE A 209 -7.80 7.62 1.63
CA PHE A 209 -6.77 6.96 2.42
C PHE A 209 -5.78 7.92 3.07
N GLY A 210 -5.74 9.17 2.64
CA GLY A 210 -4.83 10.18 3.17
C GLY A 210 -5.31 11.58 2.82
N GLU A 211 -4.63 12.58 3.37
CA GLU A 211 -4.90 13.99 3.12
C GLU A 211 -3.63 14.84 3.28
N PHE A 212 -3.62 16.01 2.65
CA PHE A 212 -2.58 16.99 2.94
C PHE A 212 -2.90 17.72 4.23
N ASN A 213 -2.00 17.63 5.21
CA ASN A 213 -2.12 18.41 6.44
C ASN A 213 -2.13 19.90 6.09
N SER A 214 -3.21 20.59 6.47
CA SER A 214 -3.43 21.99 6.08
C SER A 214 -2.43 22.99 6.65
N GLN A 215 -1.67 22.60 7.69
CA GLN A 215 -0.67 23.44 8.33
C GLN A 215 0.73 23.21 7.78
N THR A 216 1.08 21.94 7.52
CA THR A 216 2.43 21.58 7.11
C THR A 216 2.56 21.34 5.61
N GLY A 217 1.44 21.08 4.92
CA GLY A 217 1.42 20.65 3.53
C GLY A 217 1.94 19.22 3.31
N ILE A 218 2.20 18.47 4.37
CA ILE A 218 2.68 17.09 4.31
C ILE A 218 1.48 16.17 4.12
N TRP A 219 1.65 15.14 3.28
CA TRP A 219 0.67 14.06 3.13
C TRP A 219 0.68 13.17 4.36
N VAL A 220 -0.49 12.95 4.97
CA VAL A 220 -0.65 12.19 6.20
C VAL A 220 -1.76 11.14 6.04
N PRO A 221 -1.72 10.05 6.83
CA PRO A 221 -2.77 9.04 6.80
C PRO A 221 -4.11 9.60 7.28
N LYS A 222 -5.19 9.00 6.80
CA LYS A 222 -6.57 9.31 7.17
C LYS A 222 -7.27 8.04 7.64
N VAL A 223 -8.23 8.18 8.54
CA VAL A 223 -9.05 7.05 8.99
C VAL A 223 -9.74 6.40 7.79
N VAL A 224 -9.52 5.11 7.63
CA VAL A 224 -10.20 4.29 6.62
C VAL A 224 -11.62 4.01 7.10
N THR A 225 -12.60 4.69 6.53
CA THR A 225 -14.01 4.56 6.94
C THR A 225 -14.96 4.87 5.78
N GLY A 226 -16.17 4.31 5.84
CA GLY A 226 -17.22 4.55 4.86
C GLY A 226 -16.95 3.98 3.47
N LEU A 227 -16.00 3.04 3.35
CA LEU A 227 -15.68 2.34 2.10
C LEU A 227 -16.47 1.03 1.99
N THR A 228 -16.77 0.64 0.76
CA THR A 228 -17.29 -0.69 0.44
C THR A 228 -16.15 -1.53 -0.08
N PHE A 229 -15.78 -2.56 0.68
CA PHE A 229 -14.57 -3.34 0.39
C PHE A 229 -14.78 -4.36 -0.75
N GLY A 230 -16.02 -4.82 -0.96
CA GLY A 230 -16.32 -5.87 -1.94
C GLY A 230 -15.91 -7.26 -1.44
N ASN A 231 -16.16 -8.30 -2.26
CA ASN A 231 -16.08 -9.68 -1.80
C ASN A 231 -14.69 -10.11 -1.32
N ASN A 232 -13.63 -9.62 -1.95
CA ASN A 232 -12.24 -9.98 -1.64
C ASN A 232 -11.42 -8.82 -1.06
N GLY A 233 -12.05 -7.66 -0.83
CA GLY A 233 -11.38 -6.53 -0.21
C GLY A 233 -11.00 -6.79 1.25
N PHE A 234 -10.02 -6.06 1.77
CA PHE A 234 -9.56 -6.20 3.15
C PHE A 234 -8.93 -4.90 3.66
N TYR A 235 -8.81 -4.80 4.99
CA TYR A 235 -8.08 -3.73 5.67
C TYR A 235 -7.25 -4.30 6.82
N LEU A 236 -5.93 -4.17 6.73
CA LEU A 236 -4.98 -4.65 7.72
C LEU A 236 -4.30 -3.44 8.41
N PRO A 237 -4.79 -2.99 9.56
CA PRO A 237 -4.16 -1.93 10.35
C PRO A 237 -3.02 -2.44 11.24
N PHE A 238 -2.81 -3.77 11.32
CA PHE A 238 -1.79 -4.44 12.14
C PHE A 238 -1.88 -4.13 13.64
N THR A 239 -3.06 -3.82 14.15
CA THR A 239 -3.27 -3.42 15.56
C THR A 239 -3.32 -4.59 16.54
N ASN A 240 -3.64 -5.78 16.07
CA ASN A 240 -3.67 -7.00 16.88
C ASN A 240 -2.37 -7.79 16.74
N SER A 241 -1.47 -7.69 17.74
CA SER A 241 -0.18 -8.41 17.72
C SER A 241 -0.32 -9.93 17.76
N GLY A 242 -1.46 -10.45 18.25
CA GLY A 242 -1.76 -11.88 18.26
C GLY A 242 -2.31 -12.41 16.95
N ALA A 243 -2.73 -11.51 16.02
CA ALA A 243 -3.30 -11.85 14.72
C ALA A 243 -2.98 -10.74 13.71
N LEU A 244 -1.71 -10.65 13.27
CA LEU A 244 -1.25 -9.60 12.35
C LEU A 244 -1.93 -9.64 10.97
N GLY A 245 -2.59 -10.74 10.63
CA GLY A 245 -3.38 -10.89 9.41
C GLY A 245 -4.88 -10.63 9.58
N GLU A 246 -5.34 -10.14 10.74
CA GLU A 246 -6.76 -9.87 11.01
C GLU A 246 -7.30 -8.75 10.12
N ASP A 247 -8.40 -9.02 9.44
CA ASP A 247 -9.09 -8.09 8.54
C ASP A 247 -10.09 -7.23 9.31
N PHE A 248 -9.95 -5.92 9.21
CA PHE A 248 -10.84 -4.93 9.83
C PHE A 248 -11.82 -4.29 8.84
N SER A 249 -11.95 -4.83 7.62
CA SER A 249 -12.91 -4.33 6.62
C SER A 249 -14.36 -4.66 6.96
N GLY A 250 -14.58 -5.74 7.73
CA GLY A 250 -15.89 -6.32 8.01
C GLY A 250 -16.31 -7.41 7.02
N GLU A 251 -15.43 -7.78 6.08
CA GLU A 251 -15.66 -8.85 5.10
C GLU A 251 -15.10 -10.21 5.56
N ASP A 252 -14.46 -10.26 6.75
CA ASP A 252 -13.83 -11.45 7.35
C ASP A 252 -12.77 -12.10 6.43
N ASN A 253 -12.04 -11.30 5.70
CA ASN A 253 -11.00 -11.71 4.76
C ASN A 253 -9.63 -11.83 5.43
N ASP A 254 -9.56 -12.56 6.54
CA ASP A 254 -8.36 -12.77 7.33
C ASP A 254 -7.24 -13.47 6.58
N PHE A 255 -6.00 -13.08 6.89
CA PHE A 255 -4.78 -13.71 6.41
C PHE A 255 -4.16 -14.60 7.48
N SER A 256 -3.71 -15.78 7.07
CA SER A 256 -2.82 -16.62 7.87
C SER A 256 -1.41 -16.03 7.88
N VAL A 257 -0.80 -15.96 9.06
CA VAL A 257 0.58 -15.50 9.23
C VAL A 257 1.55 -16.64 8.94
N ASN A 258 2.66 -16.34 8.26
CA ASN A 258 3.78 -17.27 8.04
C ASN A 258 5.05 -16.61 8.58
N ASN A 259 5.66 -17.20 9.57
CA ASN A 259 6.86 -16.77 10.31
C ASN A 259 6.71 -15.45 11.09
N LEU A 260 5.69 -14.65 10.83
CA LEU A 260 5.38 -13.45 11.62
C LEU A 260 4.92 -13.80 13.03
N THR A 261 5.34 -13.01 14.00
CA THR A 261 5.03 -13.16 15.43
C THR A 261 4.58 -11.82 16.01
N SER A 262 4.17 -11.79 17.26
CA SER A 262 3.85 -10.53 17.95
C SER A 262 5.03 -9.54 18.03
N LEU A 263 6.26 -10.01 17.83
CA LEU A 263 7.47 -9.17 17.83
C LEU A 263 7.64 -8.38 16.52
N ASP A 264 6.92 -8.77 15.47
CA ASP A 264 6.94 -8.09 14.17
C ASP A 264 5.93 -6.93 14.11
N GLN A 265 5.08 -6.77 15.14
CA GLN A 265 4.34 -5.53 15.33
C GLN A 265 5.28 -4.43 15.81
N SER A 266 5.21 -3.27 15.17
CA SER A 266 6.06 -2.11 15.47
C SER A 266 5.22 -0.86 15.71
N THR A 267 5.74 0.04 16.55
CA THR A 267 5.21 1.41 16.74
C THR A 267 5.89 2.44 15.84
N ASP A 268 6.86 2.03 15.00
CA ASP A 268 7.39 2.86 13.92
C ASP A 268 6.34 2.92 12.81
N THR A 269 5.70 4.04 12.65
CA THR A 269 4.58 4.23 11.73
C THR A 269 4.73 5.52 10.91
N CYS A 270 3.94 5.64 9.85
CA CYS A 270 3.91 6.84 9.02
C CYS A 270 3.41 8.11 9.75
N SER A 271 2.92 7.97 10.98
CA SER A 271 2.49 9.10 11.83
C SER A 271 3.57 9.56 12.81
N THR A 272 4.65 8.82 12.97
CA THR A 272 5.71 9.07 13.97
C THR A 272 6.96 9.73 13.39
N ASN A 273 7.00 10.00 12.11
CA ASN A 273 8.12 10.67 11.41
C ASN A 273 7.93 12.18 11.27
#